data_661da6958b3033ecdfa2d83896619b4a
#
_entry.id   661da6958b3033ecdfa2d83896619b4a
#
_cell.length_a   1.000
_cell.length_b   1.000
_cell.length_c   1.000
_cell.angle_alpha   90.00
_cell.angle_beta   90.00
_cell.angle_gamma   90.00
#
_symmetry.space_group_name_H-M   'P 1'
#
loop_
_entity.id
_entity.type
_entity.pdbx_description
1 polymer ?
#
loop_
_entity_poly.entity_id
_entity_poly.type
_entity_poly.pdbx_seq_one_letter_code
_entity_poly.pdbx_strand_id
1 'polypeptide(L)'
;MAIQVQEAASLRLDEIYRYTGDKWGTEQAARYIVDLFAAFAQIESHGVLSRPIPAEFGVEGFYFRQGQHVVYWRKLSNGDVGIVTILHERMHQMDRFRDDHSV
;
A
#
# COMPACT_ATOMS: atom_id res chain seq x y z
N MET A 1 -6.90 -14.12 -9.83
CA MET A 1 -7.12 -12.72 -9.40
C MET A 1 -5.88 -11.90 -9.65
N ALA A 2 -6.04 -10.70 -10.15
CA ALA A 2 -4.91 -9.81 -10.43
C ALA A 2 -4.76 -8.78 -9.33
N ILE A 3 -3.54 -8.27 -9.19
CA ILE A 3 -3.26 -7.13 -8.31
C ILE A 3 -3.22 -5.89 -9.19
N GLN A 4 -4.04 -4.91 -8.87
CA GLN A 4 -4.07 -3.62 -9.56
C GLN A 4 -3.55 -2.54 -8.63
N VAL A 5 -2.45 -1.89 -9.01
CA VAL A 5 -1.89 -0.78 -8.25
C VAL A 5 -2.59 0.49 -8.74
N GLN A 6 -3.40 1.10 -7.87
CA GLN A 6 -4.15 2.30 -8.24
C GLN A 6 -3.21 3.51 -8.30
N GLU A 7 -3.68 4.60 -8.91
CA GLU A 7 -2.82 5.75 -9.20
C GLU A 7 -2.14 6.31 -7.96
N ALA A 8 -2.88 6.52 -6.89
CA ALA A 8 -2.29 7.06 -5.65
C ALA A 8 -1.21 6.13 -5.10
N ALA A 9 -1.45 4.81 -5.14
CA ALA A 9 -0.45 3.85 -4.68
C ALA A 9 0.80 3.87 -5.56
N SER A 10 0.63 4.00 -6.87
CA SER A 10 1.75 4.09 -7.80
C SER A 10 2.62 5.32 -7.50
N LEU A 11 1.99 6.46 -7.26
CA LEU A 11 2.72 7.68 -6.88
C LEU A 11 3.47 7.51 -5.56
N ARG A 12 2.85 6.83 -4.60
CA ARG A 12 3.51 6.55 -3.32
C ARG A 12 4.71 5.63 -3.49
N LEU A 13 4.61 4.63 -4.36
CA LEU A 13 5.74 3.75 -4.66
C LEU A 13 6.92 4.55 -5.23
N ASP A 14 6.67 5.49 -6.13
CA ASP A 14 7.71 6.35 -6.67
C ASP A 14 8.38 7.19 -5.57
N GLU A 15 7.58 7.76 -4.68
CA GLU A 15 8.09 8.54 -3.55
C GLU A 15 8.95 7.67 -2.61
N ILE A 16 8.47 6.46 -2.31
CA ILE A 16 9.20 5.51 -1.46
C ILE A 16 10.53 5.15 -2.09
N TYR A 17 10.53 4.88 -3.39
CA TYR A 17 11.77 4.52 -4.10
C TYR A 17 12.78 5.65 -4.04
N ARG A 18 12.36 6.88 -4.31
CA ARG A 18 13.26 8.04 -4.28
C ARG A 18 13.79 8.31 -2.88
N TYR A 19 12.90 8.31 -1.88
CA TYR A 19 13.29 8.57 -0.50
C TYR A 19 14.27 7.51 0.01
N THR A 20 13.97 6.24 -0.24
CA THR A 20 14.83 5.14 0.21
C THR A 20 16.17 5.18 -0.51
N GLY A 21 16.15 5.49 -1.81
CA GLY A 21 17.37 5.61 -2.61
C GLY A 21 18.28 6.72 -2.13
N ASP A 22 17.70 7.86 -1.77
CA ASP A 22 18.47 9.00 -1.26
C ASP A 22 19.10 8.72 0.09
N LYS A 23 18.41 7.96 0.94
CA LYS A 23 18.90 7.66 2.29
C LYS A 23 19.81 6.45 2.37
N TRP A 24 19.49 5.40 1.60
CA TRP A 24 20.10 4.07 1.78
C TRP A 24 20.73 3.53 0.50
N GLY A 25 20.61 4.25 -0.61
CA GLY A 25 21.12 3.82 -1.90
C GLY A 25 20.07 3.10 -2.75
N THR A 26 20.32 3.06 -4.08
CA THR A 26 19.37 2.52 -5.05
C THR A 26 19.16 1.01 -4.90
N GLU A 27 20.18 0.28 -4.48
CA GLU A 27 20.09 -1.16 -4.28
C GLU A 27 19.11 -1.50 -3.15
N GLN A 28 19.20 -0.78 -2.04
CA GLN A 28 18.28 -0.92 -0.92
C GLN A 28 16.86 -0.51 -1.32
N ALA A 29 16.73 0.57 -2.09
CA ALA A 29 15.43 1.03 -2.58
C ALA A 29 14.76 -0.01 -3.46
N ALA A 30 15.52 -0.60 -4.39
CA ALA A 30 14.98 -1.63 -5.27
C ALA A 30 14.51 -2.85 -4.47
N ARG A 31 15.28 -3.27 -3.47
CA ARG A 31 14.92 -4.40 -2.61
C ARG A 31 13.64 -4.11 -1.83
N TYR A 32 13.50 -2.90 -1.31
CA TYR A 32 12.32 -2.52 -0.54
C TYR A 32 11.05 -2.58 -1.41
N ILE A 33 11.14 -2.08 -2.63
CA ILE A 33 10.02 -2.11 -3.58
C ILE A 33 9.65 -3.57 -3.95
N VAL A 34 10.66 -4.41 -4.19
CA VAL A 34 10.43 -5.83 -4.48
C VAL A 34 9.71 -6.50 -3.31
N ASP A 35 10.09 -6.20 -2.09
CA ASP A 35 9.45 -6.75 -0.89
C ASP A 35 7.99 -6.30 -0.78
N LEU A 36 7.69 -5.06 -1.14
CA LEU A 36 6.31 -4.57 -1.18
C LEU A 36 5.47 -5.35 -2.18
N PHE A 37 5.98 -5.53 -3.40
CA PHE A 37 5.25 -6.30 -4.43
C PHE A 37 5.08 -7.76 -4.03
N ALA A 38 6.08 -8.35 -3.38
CA ALA A 38 5.96 -9.71 -2.85
C ALA A 38 4.84 -9.80 -1.81
N ALA A 39 4.71 -8.78 -0.95
CA ALA A 39 3.63 -8.71 0.03
C ALA A 39 2.27 -8.59 -0.65
N PHE A 40 2.16 -7.79 -1.72
CA PHE A 40 0.91 -7.69 -2.48
C PHE A 40 0.47 -9.06 -3.02
N ALA A 41 1.41 -9.83 -3.54
CA ALA A 41 1.10 -11.16 -4.07
C ALA A 41 0.60 -12.11 -2.98
N GLN A 42 0.95 -11.87 -1.72
CA GLN A 42 0.52 -12.71 -0.60
C GLN A 42 -0.85 -12.35 -0.05
N ILE A 43 -1.48 -11.28 -0.53
CA ILE A 43 -2.80 -10.88 -0.05
C ILE A 43 -3.83 -11.98 -0.32
N GLU A 44 -3.83 -12.51 -1.52
CA GLU A 44 -4.79 -13.55 -1.94
C GLU A 44 -4.62 -14.86 -1.20
N SER A 45 -3.37 -15.22 -0.90
CA SER A 45 -3.05 -16.47 -0.21
C SER A 45 -3.12 -16.34 1.30
N HIS A 46 -3.52 -15.16 1.80
CA HIS A 46 -3.54 -14.86 3.23
C HIS A 46 -2.16 -14.97 3.90
N GLY A 47 -1.10 -14.77 3.10
CA GLY A 47 0.27 -14.78 3.62
C GLY A 47 0.63 -13.52 4.40
N VAL A 48 -0.19 -12.46 4.31
CA VAL A 48 -0.06 -11.25 5.13
C VAL A 48 -1.27 -11.13 6.04
N LEU A 49 -1.05 -10.60 7.24
CA LEU A 49 -2.12 -10.40 8.21
C LEU A 49 -2.82 -9.08 7.94
N SER A 50 -3.95 -9.14 7.22
CA SER A 50 -4.74 -7.95 6.93
C SER A 50 -5.83 -7.74 7.97
N ARG A 51 -6.10 -6.45 8.26
CA ARG A 51 -7.17 -6.03 9.17
C ARG A 51 -8.13 -5.11 8.43
N PRO A 52 -9.41 -5.06 8.83
CA PRO A 52 -10.36 -4.12 8.21
C PRO A 52 -9.93 -2.68 8.43
N ILE A 53 -10.13 -1.84 7.41
CA ILE A 53 -9.91 -0.39 7.55
C ILE A 53 -10.91 0.14 8.59
N PRO A 54 -10.46 0.97 9.55
CA PRO A 54 -11.35 1.53 10.56
C PRO A 54 -12.54 2.27 9.94
N ALA A 55 -13.71 2.15 10.57
CA ALA A 55 -14.94 2.76 10.07
C ALA A 55 -14.82 4.28 9.89
N GLU A 56 -13.99 4.94 10.68
CA GLU A 56 -13.77 6.38 10.60
C GLU A 56 -13.22 6.83 9.25
N PHE A 57 -12.55 5.93 8.51
CA PHE A 57 -12.03 6.23 7.17
C PHE A 57 -13.15 6.37 6.14
N GLY A 58 -14.34 5.84 6.43
CA GLY A 58 -15.50 5.97 5.56
C GLY A 58 -15.50 5.08 4.33
N VAL A 59 -14.65 4.07 4.27
CA VAL A 59 -14.54 3.15 3.14
C VAL A 59 -14.36 1.72 3.64
N GLU A 60 -14.73 0.77 2.80
CA GLU A 60 -14.48 -0.63 3.06
C GLU A 60 -13.15 -1.04 2.45
N GLY A 61 -12.46 -1.93 3.13
CA GLY A 61 -11.19 -2.46 2.66
C GLY A 61 -10.37 -2.98 3.81
N PHE A 62 -9.09 -3.18 3.54
CA PHE A 62 -8.17 -3.80 4.49
C PHE A 62 -6.84 -3.10 4.48
N TYR A 63 -6.05 -3.33 5.50
CA TYR A 63 -4.67 -2.84 5.55
C TYR A 63 -3.77 -3.86 6.22
N PHE A 64 -2.50 -3.78 5.90
CA PHE A 64 -1.47 -4.53 6.60
C PHE A 64 -0.19 -3.70 6.63
N ARG A 65 0.71 -4.10 7.51
CA ARG A 65 1.98 -3.40 7.64
C ARG A 65 3.09 -4.18 6.95
N GLN A 66 3.89 -3.47 6.15
CA GLN A 66 5.09 -4.02 5.51
C GLN A 66 6.23 -3.04 5.75
N GLY A 67 7.24 -3.47 6.54
CA GLY A 67 8.32 -2.58 6.92
C GLY A 67 7.81 -1.38 7.69
N GLN A 68 8.13 -0.18 7.22
CA GLN A 68 7.70 1.07 7.84
C GLN A 68 6.48 1.67 7.16
N HIS A 69 5.80 0.90 6.32
CA HIS A 69 4.65 1.39 5.56
C HIS A 69 3.40 0.59 5.85
N VAL A 70 2.27 1.25 5.71
CA VAL A 70 0.94 0.64 5.83
C VAL A 70 0.36 0.58 4.43
N VAL A 71 -0.01 -0.63 4.00
CA VAL A 71 -0.57 -0.89 2.67
C VAL A 71 -2.08 -1.01 2.81
N TYR A 72 -2.81 -0.17 2.08
CA TYR A 72 -4.27 -0.20 2.06
C TYR A 72 -4.74 -0.82 0.76
N TRP A 73 -5.64 -1.81 0.87
CA TRP A 73 -6.14 -2.50 -0.31
C TRP A 73 -7.63 -2.82 -0.15
N ARG A 74 -8.27 -3.11 -1.26
CA ARG A 74 -9.68 -3.50 -1.27
C ARG A 74 -9.94 -4.49 -2.39
N LYS A 75 -11.05 -5.23 -2.27
CA LYS A 75 -11.52 -6.06 -3.37
C LYS A 75 -12.27 -5.20 -4.38
N LEU A 76 -11.91 -5.35 -5.64
CA LEU A 76 -12.58 -4.64 -6.72
C LEU A 76 -13.81 -5.44 -7.18
N SER A 77 -14.70 -4.78 -7.93
CA SER A 77 -15.96 -5.39 -8.37
C SER A 77 -15.76 -6.64 -9.22
N ASN A 78 -14.63 -6.74 -9.93
CA ASN A 78 -14.30 -7.90 -10.75
C ASN A 78 -13.58 -9.02 -9.97
N GLY A 79 -13.40 -8.85 -8.66
CA GLY A 79 -12.72 -9.83 -7.82
C GLY A 79 -11.21 -9.61 -7.69
N ASP A 80 -10.63 -8.68 -8.41
CA ASP A 80 -9.23 -8.35 -8.29
C ASP A 80 -8.95 -7.59 -6.99
N VAL A 81 -7.68 -7.54 -6.59
CA VAL A 81 -7.23 -6.76 -5.44
C VAL A 81 -6.72 -5.42 -5.94
N GLY A 82 -7.27 -4.33 -5.40
CA GLY A 82 -6.81 -2.98 -5.70
C GLY A 82 -5.96 -2.45 -4.55
N ILE A 83 -4.71 -2.07 -4.84
CA ILE A 83 -3.87 -1.40 -3.87
C ILE A 83 -4.22 0.09 -3.94
N VAL A 84 -4.85 0.59 -2.88
CA VAL A 84 -5.40 1.95 -2.87
C VAL A 84 -4.30 2.98 -2.61
N THR A 85 -3.52 2.78 -1.57
CA THR A 85 -2.39 3.65 -1.25
C THR A 85 -1.44 2.95 -0.29
N ILE A 86 -0.24 3.54 -0.15
CA ILE A 86 0.79 3.04 0.75
C ILE A 86 1.33 4.25 1.51
N LEU A 87 1.15 4.24 2.82
CA LEU A 87 1.50 5.39 3.65
C LEU A 87 2.58 5.02 4.66
N HIS A 88 3.52 5.94 4.88
CA HIS A 88 4.51 5.76 5.93
C HIS A 88 3.80 5.77 7.30
N GLU A 89 4.27 4.95 8.22
CA GLU A 89 3.65 4.79 9.54
C GLU A 89 3.55 6.09 10.34
N ARG A 90 4.42 7.07 10.02
CA ARG A 90 4.43 8.38 10.71
C ARG A 90 3.49 9.40 10.10
N MET A 91 2.89 9.10 8.95
CA MET A 91 1.91 10.00 8.34
C MET A 91 0.60 9.92 9.11
N HIS A 92 -0.18 11.00 9.04
CA HIS A 92 -1.53 11.01 9.59
C HIS A 92 -2.42 10.19 8.67
N GLN A 93 -2.62 8.92 9.05
CA GLN A 93 -3.17 7.89 8.17
C GLN A 93 -4.53 8.26 7.59
N MET A 94 -5.46 8.69 8.43
CA MET A 94 -6.82 8.96 7.97
C MET A 94 -6.87 10.13 6.99
N ASP A 95 -6.17 11.22 7.27
CA ASP A 95 -6.17 12.38 6.40
C ASP A 95 -5.50 12.08 5.07
N ARG A 96 -4.36 11.39 5.10
CA ARG A 96 -3.67 11.02 3.87
C ARG A 96 -4.46 10.02 3.04
N PHE A 97 -5.09 9.07 3.70
CA PHE A 97 -5.94 8.11 3.02
C PHE A 97 -7.11 8.80 2.31
N ARG A 98 -7.75 9.75 2.97
CA ARG A 98 -8.86 10.49 2.37
C ARG A 98 -8.42 11.26 1.13
N ASP A 99 -7.27 11.94 1.21
CA ASP A 99 -6.72 12.66 0.06
C ASP A 99 -6.45 11.72 -1.10
N ASP A 100 -5.85 10.57 -0.84
CA ASP A 100 -5.47 9.61 -1.88
C ASP A 100 -6.67 8.85 -2.45
N HIS A 101 -7.72 8.66 -1.65
CA HIS A 101 -8.91 7.90 -2.04
C HIS A 101 -9.95 8.75 -2.76
N SER A 102 -10.02 10.03 -2.49
CA SER A 102 -11.10 10.91 -2.96
C SER A 102 -10.94 11.40 -4.40
N VAL A 103 -10.15 10.76 -5.17
CA VAL A 103 -9.87 11.16 -6.56
C VAL A 103 -11.01 10.80 -7.48
#